data_16a2a1da487a0f31a7c2dd4cc8112f42
#
_entry.id   16a2a1da487a0f31a7c2dd4cc8112f42
#
_cell.length_a   1.000
_cell.length_b   1.000
_cell.length_c   1.000
_cell.angle_alpha   90.00
_cell.angle_beta   90.00
_cell.angle_gamma   90.00
#
_symmetry.space_group_name_H-M   'P 1'
#
loop_
_entity.id
_entity.type
_entity.pdbx_description
1 polymer ?
#
loop_
_entity_poly.entity_id
_entity_poly.type
_entity_poly.pdbx_seq_one_letter_code
_entity_poly.pdbx_strand_id
1 'polypeptide(L)'
;METYDWNSKLAYLKNTRDLYYNDDYVSFLVNTVWRITKPVHIVDYGCGYGYLGLILMPLLPKGSKYTDIDSGGTLLAEARELFRLLPYESQFLEGDATEIKLNDTYDIAICHAFLLHMSSPKTMLQKMMHSVKKGGKIICFEPHWISNMSSYFLDGENQSEIIRLGTLQKLFESDTQRSGKEGNIGMKIPIYLSELGVKNIECQVSDKVNFLDSNMHHNGKEKLYHSLKEEGIAGNPGDKQRFIERLMARGLTYDDALAQYEAELRFFKAFHLHSSLVYAPNMKITFGEIEC
;
A
#
# COMPACT_ATOMS: atom_id res chain seq x y z
N MET A 1 22.43 0.36 6.97
CA MET A 1 21.05 -0.15 6.84
C MET A 1 21.00 -0.93 5.54
N GLU A 2 20.58 -2.19 5.59
CA GLU A 2 20.34 -2.92 4.34
C GLU A 2 19.22 -2.18 3.58
N THR A 3 19.49 -1.76 2.37
CA THR A 3 18.47 -1.24 1.45
C THR A 3 17.54 -2.38 1.10
N TYR A 4 16.27 -2.23 1.37
CA TYR A 4 15.28 -3.24 1.05
C TYR A 4 15.23 -3.45 -0.47
N ASP A 5 15.49 -4.67 -0.92
CA ASP A 5 15.52 -5.00 -2.35
C ASP A 5 14.10 -5.19 -2.92
N TRP A 6 13.56 -4.12 -3.47
CA TRP A 6 12.26 -4.13 -4.14
C TRP A 6 12.26 -4.92 -5.46
N ASN A 7 13.41 -5.05 -6.13
CA ASN A 7 13.50 -5.81 -7.39
C ASN A 7 13.11 -7.27 -7.22
N SER A 8 13.37 -7.85 -6.04
CA SER A 8 12.98 -9.22 -5.71
C SER A 8 11.48 -9.41 -5.41
N LYS A 9 10.69 -8.32 -5.37
CA LYS A 9 9.30 -8.32 -4.89
C LYS A 9 8.25 -8.26 -5.99
N LEU A 10 8.63 -8.34 -7.26
CA LEU A 10 7.68 -8.24 -8.39
C LEU A 10 6.51 -9.23 -8.27
N ALA A 11 6.79 -10.51 -7.98
CA ALA A 11 5.76 -11.53 -7.81
C ALA A 11 4.80 -11.18 -6.66
N TYR A 12 5.34 -10.80 -5.50
CA TYR A 12 4.56 -10.33 -4.35
C TYR A 12 3.62 -9.17 -4.74
N LEU A 13 4.16 -8.13 -5.38
CA LEU A 13 3.37 -6.97 -5.79
C LEU A 13 2.24 -7.35 -6.74
N LYS A 14 2.51 -8.21 -7.72
CA LYS A 14 1.49 -8.69 -8.67
C LYS A 14 0.39 -9.52 -8.00
N ASN A 15 0.75 -10.34 -7.03
CA ASN A 15 -0.18 -11.27 -6.40
C ASN A 15 -1.05 -10.62 -5.30
N THR A 16 -0.58 -9.52 -4.69
CA THR A 16 -1.28 -8.91 -3.55
C THR A 16 -2.09 -7.66 -3.90
N ARG A 17 -1.79 -6.96 -5.00
CA ARG A 17 -2.48 -5.71 -5.34
C ARG A 17 -3.98 -5.86 -5.59
N ASP A 18 -4.40 -6.98 -6.15
CA ASP A 18 -5.81 -7.30 -6.37
C ASP A 18 -6.64 -7.46 -5.07
N LEU A 19 -5.99 -7.51 -3.89
CA LEU A 19 -6.68 -7.63 -2.60
C LEU A 19 -7.32 -6.32 -2.13
N TYR A 20 -6.97 -5.16 -2.71
CA TYR A 20 -7.27 -3.85 -2.11
C TYR A 20 -8.47 -3.11 -2.71
N TYR A 21 -8.70 -3.21 -4.02
CA TYR A 21 -9.71 -2.42 -4.72
C TYR A 21 -10.57 -3.28 -5.64
N ASN A 22 -11.84 -2.90 -5.77
CA ASN A 22 -12.70 -3.34 -6.87
C ASN A 22 -12.63 -2.33 -8.03
N ASP A 23 -12.79 -2.80 -9.26
CA ASP A 23 -12.67 -1.96 -10.45
C ASP A 23 -13.75 -0.86 -10.51
N ASP A 24 -14.98 -1.17 -10.07
CA ASP A 24 -16.08 -0.23 -9.99
C ASP A 24 -15.82 0.88 -8.96
N TYR A 25 -15.14 0.56 -7.86
CA TYR A 25 -14.76 1.56 -6.86
C TYR A 25 -13.69 2.52 -7.40
N VAL A 26 -12.69 2.01 -8.13
CA VAL A 26 -11.69 2.88 -8.77
C VAL A 26 -12.36 3.81 -9.79
N SER A 27 -13.31 3.28 -10.56
CA SER A 27 -14.13 4.08 -11.48
C SER A 27 -14.95 5.16 -10.74
N PHE A 28 -15.54 4.83 -9.60
CA PHE A 28 -16.23 5.80 -8.74
C PHE A 28 -15.29 6.91 -8.24
N LEU A 29 -14.07 6.56 -7.80
CA LEU A 29 -13.08 7.55 -7.37
C LEU A 29 -12.74 8.53 -8.48
N VAL A 30 -12.42 8.04 -9.68
CA VAL A 30 -12.04 8.88 -10.83
C VAL A 30 -13.19 9.79 -11.28
N ASN A 31 -14.37 9.22 -11.46
CA ASN A 31 -15.49 9.91 -12.13
C ASN A 31 -16.35 10.74 -11.16
N THR A 32 -16.54 10.27 -9.93
CA THR A 32 -17.46 10.89 -8.96
C THR A 32 -16.74 11.70 -7.90
N VAL A 33 -15.68 11.15 -7.33
CA VAL A 33 -14.96 11.79 -6.23
C VAL A 33 -13.98 12.84 -6.75
N TRP A 34 -13.04 12.45 -7.61
CA TRP A 34 -12.03 13.36 -8.16
C TRP A 34 -12.54 14.16 -9.36
N ARG A 35 -13.57 13.69 -10.04
CA ARG A 35 -14.25 14.34 -11.18
C ARG A 35 -13.26 14.72 -12.28
N ILE A 36 -12.41 13.77 -12.69
CA ILE A 36 -11.42 14.00 -13.75
C ILE A 36 -12.12 13.92 -15.10
N THR A 37 -12.47 15.09 -15.65
CA THR A 37 -13.26 15.22 -16.89
C THR A 37 -12.44 15.70 -18.10
N LYS A 38 -11.16 16.06 -17.89
CA LYS A 38 -10.23 16.52 -18.92
C LYS A 38 -8.97 15.68 -18.89
N PRO A 39 -8.21 15.57 -20.00
CA PRO A 39 -6.93 14.90 -19.99
C PRO A 39 -6.01 15.49 -18.93
N VAL A 40 -5.31 14.61 -18.21
CA VAL A 40 -4.38 14.95 -17.12
C VAL A 40 -3.03 14.28 -17.34
N HIS A 41 -1.97 14.92 -16.86
CA HIS A 41 -0.65 14.32 -16.75
C HIS A 41 -0.41 13.94 -15.28
N ILE A 42 -0.29 12.63 -15.02
CA ILE A 42 -0.07 12.07 -13.69
C ILE A 42 1.41 11.74 -13.51
N VAL A 43 1.95 12.00 -12.31
CA VAL A 43 3.23 11.46 -11.86
C VAL A 43 3.00 10.52 -10.67
N ASP A 44 3.54 9.29 -10.74
CA ASP A 44 3.44 8.25 -9.71
C ASP A 44 4.78 8.03 -9.03
N TYR A 45 4.86 8.31 -7.75
CA TYR A 45 6.05 8.21 -6.94
C TYR A 45 6.12 6.86 -6.22
N GLY A 46 7.17 6.07 -6.50
CA GLY A 46 7.28 4.69 -6.00
C GLY A 46 6.28 3.77 -6.69
N CYS A 47 6.17 3.90 -8.02
CA CYS A 47 5.15 3.23 -8.83
C CYS A 47 5.25 1.68 -8.84
N GLY A 48 6.41 1.13 -8.46
CA GLY A 48 6.69 -0.30 -8.60
C GLY A 48 6.62 -0.74 -10.07
N TYR A 49 5.74 -1.70 -10.35
CA TYR A 49 5.49 -2.15 -11.74
C TYR A 49 4.35 -1.36 -12.45
N GLY A 50 3.99 -0.19 -11.95
CA GLY A 50 2.99 0.70 -12.56
C GLY A 50 1.53 0.34 -12.25
N TYR A 51 1.27 -0.34 -11.12
CA TYR A 51 -0.08 -0.84 -10.77
C TYR A 51 -1.16 0.25 -10.81
N LEU A 52 -0.93 1.42 -10.18
CA LEU A 52 -1.93 2.49 -10.21
C LEU A 52 -2.21 2.98 -11.63
N GLY A 53 -1.18 3.13 -12.44
CA GLY A 53 -1.35 3.50 -13.85
C GLY A 53 -2.19 2.47 -14.61
N LEU A 54 -1.98 1.17 -14.38
CA LEU A 54 -2.76 0.12 -15.05
C LEU A 54 -4.25 0.19 -14.73
N ILE A 55 -4.63 0.56 -13.52
CA ILE A 55 -6.06 0.64 -13.12
C ILE A 55 -6.68 2.03 -13.36
N LEU A 56 -5.86 3.11 -13.35
CA LEU A 56 -6.39 4.48 -13.52
C LEU A 56 -6.47 4.90 -14.98
N MET A 57 -5.42 4.65 -15.80
CA MET A 57 -5.34 5.16 -17.17
C MET A 57 -6.52 4.75 -18.07
N PRO A 58 -7.08 3.52 -17.96
CA PRO A 58 -8.28 3.15 -18.71
C PRO A 58 -9.53 3.98 -18.40
N LEU A 59 -9.58 4.61 -17.22
CA LEU A 59 -10.71 5.41 -16.72
C LEU A 59 -10.57 6.90 -17.00
N LEU A 60 -9.36 7.34 -17.38
CA LEU A 60 -9.06 8.74 -17.61
C LEU A 60 -9.44 9.20 -19.04
N PRO A 61 -9.76 10.49 -19.23
CA PRO A 61 -10.03 11.06 -20.54
C PRO A 61 -8.88 10.81 -21.52
N LYS A 62 -9.23 10.54 -22.79
CA LYS A 62 -8.26 10.31 -23.87
C LYS A 62 -7.27 11.47 -23.97
N GLY A 63 -5.99 11.16 -24.08
CA GLY A 63 -4.90 12.15 -24.10
C GLY A 63 -4.26 12.38 -22.73
N SER A 64 -4.73 11.69 -21.68
CA SER A 64 -4.02 11.65 -20.40
C SER A 64 -2.67 10.96 -20.54
N LYS A 65 -1.70 11.38 -19.72
CA LYS A 65 -0.31 10.90 -19.72
C LYS A 65 0.09 10.41 -18.34
N TYR A 66 1.04 9.48 -18.30
CA TYR A 66 1.50 8.87 -17.06
C TYR A 66 3.04 8.84 -16.99
N THR A 67 3.58 9.33 -15.88
CA THR A 67 5.02 9.29 -15.58
C THR A 67 5.25 8.48 -14.32
N ASP A 68 5.99 7.39 -14.46
CA ASP A 68 6.35 6.44 -13.41
C ASP A 68 7.73 6.76 -12.85
N ILE A 69 7.89 6.79 -11.53
CA ILE A 69 9.16 6.97 -10.83
C ILE A 69 9.36 5.82 -9.85
N ASP A 70 10.43 5.07 -10.01
CA ASP A 70 10.84 4.04 -9.03
C ASP A 70 12.37 3.85 -9.06
N SER A 71 12.94 3.40 -7.96
CA SER A 71 14.35 3.02 -7.88
C SER A 71 14.62 1.59 -8.31
N GLY A 72 13.57 0.77 -8.44
CA GLY A 72 13.63 -0.64 -8.81
C GLY A 72 13.66 -0.85 -10.32
N GLY A 73 14.85 -0.98 -10.91
CA GLY A 73 15.01 -1.14 -12.37
C GLY A 73 14.25 -2.37 -12.92
N THR A 74 14.18 -3.49 -12.19
CA THR A 74 13.39 -4.67 -12.58
C THR A 74 11.89 -4.38 -12.58
N LEU A 75 11.41 -3.61 -11.62
CA LEU A 75 9.99 -3.22 -11.54
C LEU A 75 9.62 -2.30 -12.70
N LEU A 76 10.47 -1.32 -13.01
CA LEU A 76 10.26 -0.42 -14.15
C LEU A 76 10.40 -1.13 -15.50
N ALA A 77 11.25 -2.14 -15.62
CA ALA A 77 11.32 -2.95 -16.83
C ALA A 77 9.99 -3.68 -17.08
N GLU A 78 9.40 -4.25 -16.05
CA GLU A 78 8.07 -4.87 -16.13
C GLU A 78 6.98 -3.84 -16.47
N ALA A 79 7.00 -2.66 -15.82
CA ALA A 79 6.07 -1.58 -16.12
C ALA A 79 6.14 -1.17 -17.60
N ARG A 80 7.35 -0.98 -18.16
CA ARG A 80 7.55 -0.65 -19.59
C ARG A 80 6.92 -1.70 -20.51
N GLU A 81 7.11 -2.99 -20.21
CA GLU A 81 6.53 -4.06 -21.03
C GLU A 81 4.99 -4.07 -20.96
N LEU A 82 4.41 -3.89 -19.78
CA LEU A 82 2.96 -3.83 -19.60
C LEU A 82 2.34 -2.63 -20.35
N PHE A 83 2.94 -1.44 -20.20
CA PHE A 83 2.44 -0.22 -20.82
C PHE A 83 2.69 -0.15 -22.33
N ARG A 84 3.70 -0.85 -22.86
CA ARG A 84 3.97 -0.92 -24.31
C ARG A 84 2.77 -1.42 -25.12
N LEU A 85 1.93 -2.24 -24.51
CA LEU A 85 0.74 -2.80 -25.14
C LEU A 85 -0.52 -1.91 -24.99
N LEU A 86 -0.39 -0.79 -24.26
CA LEU A 86 -1.51 0.08 -23.93
C LEU A 86 -1.47 1.37 -24.78
N PRO A 87 -2.64 1.95 -25.12
CA PRO A 87 -2.72 3.14 -25.99
C PRO A 87 -2.47 4.46 -25.23
N TYR A 88 -1.60 4.45 -24.21
CA TYR A 88 -1.32 5.60 -23.36
C TYR A 88 0.10 6.10 -23.55
N GLU A 89 0.28 7.44 -23.51
CA GLU A 89 1.61 8.03 -23.42
C GLU A 89 2.15 7.85 -22.01
N SER A 90 3.24 7.11 -21.86
CA SER A 90 3.87 6.81 -20.58
C SER A 90 5.37 7.04 -20.60
N GLN A 91 5.92 7.53 -19.48
CA GLN A 91 7.35 7.74 -19.27
C GLN A 91 7.77 7.02 -17.98
N PHE A 92 8.97 6.42 -17.98
CA PHE A 92 9.50 5.65 -16.86
C PHE A 92 10.86 6.20 -16.46
N LEU A 93 10.95 6.74 -15.26
CA LEU A 93 12.13 7.39 -14.70
C LEU A 93 12.70 6.53 -13.58
N GLU A 94 13.88 5.95 -13.81
CA GLU A 94 14.60 5.17 -12.81
C GLU A 94 15.42 6.11 -11.92
N GLY A 95 15.19 6.06 -10.61
CA GLY A 95 15.95 6.84 -9.64
C GLY A 95 15.29 6.93 -8.27
N ASP A 96 16.07 7.45 -7.32
CA ASP A 96 15.54 7.76 -5.99
C ASP A 96 14.55 8.92 -6.09
N ALA A 97 13.31 8.66 -5.67
CA ALA A 97 12.23 9.64 -5.69
C ALA A 97 12.59 10.91 -4.88
N THR A 98 13.48 10.82 -3.90
CA THR A 98 13.93 11.98 -3.10
C THR A 98 14.92 12.86 -3.86
N GLU A 99 15.67 12.31 -4.83
CA GLU A 99 16.74 12.99 -5.56
C GLU A 99 16.33 13.39 -6.99
N ILE A 100 15.43 12.63 -7.61
CA ILE A 100 15.06 12.81 -9.01
C ILE A 100 14.55 14.22 -9.28
N LYS A 101 15.04 14.83 -10.37
CA LYS A 101 14.57 16.14 -10.84
C LYS A 101 13.60 15.93 -11.99
N LEU A 102 12.42 16.52 -11.86
CA LEU A 102 11.41 16.52 -12.89
C LEU A 102 11.51 17.83 -13.69
N ASN A 103 11.46 17.70 -15.01
CA ASN A 103 11.50 18.86 -15.91
C ASN A 103 10.10 19.40 -16.20
N ASP A 104 9.07 18.57 -16.00
CA ASP A 104 7.67 18.90 -16.22
C ASP A 104 6.94 19.20 -14.92
N THR A 105 5.79 19.84 -15.04
CA THR A 105 4.79 19.98 -14.00
C THR A 105 3.57 19.14 -14.35
N TYR A 106 2.95 18.54 -13.34
CA TYR A 106 1.89 17.56 -13.48
C TYR A 106 0.54 18.10 -13.00
N ASP A 107 -0.52 17.53 -13.50
CA ASP A 107 -1.87 17.86 -13.02
C ASP A 107 -2.19 17.12 -11.73
N ILE A 108 -1.61 15.91 -11.56
CA ILE A 108 -1.81 15.07 -10.39
C ILE A 108 -0.50 14.39 -10.00
N ALA A 109 -0.14 14.44 -8.70
CA ALA A 109 0.89 13.57 -8.13
C ALA A 109 0.22 12.48 -7.31
N ILE A 110 0.63 11.22 -7.52
CA ILE A 110 0.11 10.07 -6.78
C ILE A 110 1.24 9.25 -6.15
N CYS A 111 0.89 8.45 -5.14
CA CYS A 111 1.73 7.39 -4.61
C CYS A 111 0.88 6.28 -4.00
N HIS A 112 1.42 5.04 -3.96
CA HIS A 112 0.73 3.89 -3.41
C HIS A 112 1.67 3.05 -2.55
N ALA A 113 1.39 2.95 -1.24
CA ALA A 113 2.19 2.21 -0.27
C ALA A 113 3.70 2.58 -0.38
N PHE A 114 3.98 3.86 -0.51
CA PHE A 114 5.30 4.42 -0.74
C PHE A 114 5.80 5.22 0.46
N LEU A 115 4.97 6.13 0.99
CA LEU A 115 5.36 7.05 2.07
C LEU A 115 5.67 6.33 3.40
N LEU A 116 5.07 5.14 3.62
CA LEU A 116 5.38 4.31 4.79
C LEU A 116 6.86 3.88 4.85
N HIS A 117 7.56 3.88 3.70
CA HIS A 117 8.98 3.52 3.60
C HIS A 117 9.92 4.70 3.79
N MET A 118 9.39 5.92 3.81
CA MET A 118 10.18 7.15 3.96
C MET A 118 10.47 7.45 5.43
N SER A 119 11.71 7.81 5.75
CA SER A 119 12.07 8.31 7.07
C SER A 119 11.56 9.73 7.34
N SER A 120 11.29 10.48 6.26
CA SER A 120 10.78 11.85 6.29
C SER A 120 9.60 12.02 5.31
N PRO A 121 8.44 11.40 5.59
CA PRO A 121 7.30 11.40 4.65
C PRO A 121 6.77 12.81 4.34
N LYS A 122 6.82 13.73 5.31
CA LYS A 122 6.40 15.11 5.09
C LYS A 122 7.27 15.86 4.07
N THR A 123 8.59 15.65 4.09
CA THR A 123 9.50 16.19 3.08
C THR A 123 9.21 15.62 1.70
N MET A 124 8.89 14.33 1.62
CA MET A 124 8.49 13.70 0.36
C MET A 124 7.17 14.26 -0.17
N LEU A 125 6.18 14.47 0.69
CA LEU A 125 4.92 15.14 0.33
C LEU A 125 5.16 16.55 -0.22
N GLN A 126 6.05 17.35 0.39
CA GLN A 126 6.43 18.66 -0.14
C GLN A 126 7.01 18.54 -1.55
N LYS A 127 7.88 17.57 -1.80
CA LYS A 127 8.42 17.33 -3.14
C LYS A 127 7.35 16.96 -4.15
N MET A 128 6.43 16.06 -3.78
CA MET A 128 5.28 15.70 -4.62
C MET A 128 4.43 16.92 -4.95
N MET A 129 4.11 17.76 -3.95
CA MET A 129 3.34 19.00 -4.15
C MET A 129 4.03 19.96 -5.12
N HIS A 130 5.37 20.14 -5.01
CA HIS A 130 6.13 21.02 -5.91
C HIS A 130 6.16 20.55 -7.37
N SER A 131 5.88 19.28 -7.64
CA SER A 131 5.76 18.77 -9.01
C SER A 131 4.38 19.03 -9.63
N VAL A 132 3.41 19.47 -8.83
CA VAL A 132 2.02 19.66 -9.26
C VAL A 132 1.76 21.12 -9.63
N LYS A 133 1.04 21.35 -10.71
CA LYS A 133 0.57 22.68 -11.12
C LYS A 133 -0.39 23.27 -10.08
N LYS A 134 -0.46 24.59 -10.03
CA LYS A 134 -1.51 25.28 -9.29
C LYS A 134 -2.91 24.81 -9.74
N GLY A 135 -3.76 24.47 -8.79
CA GLY A 135 -5.08 23.87 -9.02
C GLY A 135 -5.06 22.38 -9.33
N GLY A 136 -3.89 21.75 -9.36
CA GLY A 136 -3.75 20.31 -9.49
C GLY A 136 -3.96 19.58 -8.17
N LYS A 137 -3.85 18.24 -8.18
CA LYS A 137 -4.18 17.40 -7.03
C LYS A 137 -2.97 16.56 -6.57
N ILE A 138 -2.93 16.31 -5.27
CA ILE A 138 -2.12 15.24 -4.68
C ILE A 138 -3.06 14.14 -4.19
N ILE A 139 -2.73 12.86 -4.46
CA ILE A 139 -3.55 11.71 -4.08
C ILE A 139 -2.61 10.63 -3.51
N CYS A 140 -2.78 10.28 -2.24
CA CYS A 140 -1.93 9.31 -1.55
C CYS A 140 -2.76 8.09 -1.15
N PHE A 141 -2.34 6.91 -1.62
CA PHE A 141 -2.90 5.62 -1.24
C PHE A 141 -1.93 4.96 -0.24
N GLU A 142 -2.19 5.13 1.05
CA GLU A 142 -1.25 4.70 2.09
C GLU A 142 -1.90 3.78 3.13
N PRO A 143 -1.19 2.76 3.61
CA PRO A 143 -1.78 1.77 4.50
C PRO A 143 -2.04 2.30 5.91
N HIS A 144 -2.97 1.62 6.56
CA HIS A 144 -3.15 1.65 8.00
C HIS A 144 -2.96 0.22 8.52
N TRP A 145 -1.71 -0.15 8.77
CA TRP A 145 -1.34 -1.55 9.06
C TRP A 145 -2.07 -2.14 10.26
N ILE A 146 -2.27 -1.38 11.34
CA ILE A 146 -3.00 -1.90 12.50
C ILE A 146 -4.46 -2.27 12.13
N SER A 147 -5.08 -1.48 11.25
CA SER A 147 -6.40 -1.80 10.72
C SER A 147 -6.36 -3.05 9.83
N ASN A 148 -5.37 -3.19 8.96
CA ASN A 148 -5.20 -4.40 8.14
C ASN A 148 -5.07 -5.63 9.03
N MET A 149 -4.29 -5.56 10.11
CA MET A 149 -4.08 -6.64 11.05
C MET A 149 -5.33 -6.99 11.87
N SER A 150 -6.30 -6.08 11.98
CA SER A 150 -7.57 -6.32 12.69
C SER A 150 -8.74 -6.66 11.76
N SER A 151 -8.57 -6.47 10.45
CA SER A 151 -9.66 -6.58 9.47
C SER A 151 -9.72 -7.96 8.81
N TYR A 152 -9.50 -9.01 9.57
CA TYR A 152 -9.76 -10.38 9.11
C TYR A 152 -10.53 -11.18 10.16
N PHE A 153 -11.29 -12.16 9.69
CA PHE A 153 -12.00 -13.12 10.51
C PHE A 153 -11.75 -14.53 9.97
N LEU A 154 -11.18 -15.39 10.79
CA LEU A 154 -10.99 -16.81 10.47
C LEU A 154 -12.06 -17.61 11.20
N ASP A 155 -12.90 -18.32 10.45
CA ASP A 155 -13.95 -19.15 11.01
C ASP A 155 -13.35 -20.30 11.83
N GLY A 156 -13.97 -20.58 12.98
CA GLY A 156 -13.50 -21.60 13.93
C GLY A 156 -12.42 -21.12 14.91
N GLU A 157 -11.92 -19.87 14.81
CA GLU A 157 -10.92 -19.33 15.72
C GLU A 157 -11.39 -18.10 16.48
N ASN A 158 -10.96 -17.97 17.73
CA ASN A 158 -11.17 -16.74 18.51
C ASN A 158 -10.18 -15.68 18.06
N GLN A 159 -10.66 -14.52 17.65
CA GLN A 159 -9.78 -13.43 17.15
C GLN A 159 -8.71 -13.00 18.16
N SER A 160 -9.03 -12.93 19.44
CA SER A 160 -8.09 -12.58 20.52
C SER A 160 -6.91 -13.57 20.67
N GLU A 161 -7.09 -14.79 20.16
CA GLU A 161 -6.08 -15.86 20.24
C GLU A 161 -5.10 -15.85 19.05
N ILE A 162 -5.49 -15.22 17.94
CA ILE A 162 -4.70 -15.16 16.70
C ILE A 162 -4.20 -13.76 16.37
N ILE A 163 -4.77 -12.70 16.99
CA ILE A 163 -4.36 -11.30 16.78
C ILE A 163 -4.20 -10.59 18.13
N ARG A 164 -3.02 -10.03 18.35
CA ARG A 164 -2.70 -9.25 19.54
C ARG A 164 -2.52 -7.77 19.19
N LEU A 165 -3.64 -7.08 18.98
CA LEU A 165 -3.67 -5.70 18.50
C LEU A 165 -2.86 -4.73 19.37
N GLY A 166 -2.94 -4.85 20.71
CA GLY A 166 -2.17 -3.99 21.61
C GLY A 166 -0.66 -4.16 21.46
N THR A 167 -0.19 -5.39 21.25
CA THR A 167 1.22 -5.68 20.98
C THR A 167 1.66 -5.11 19.64
N LEU A 168 0.85 -5.27 18.60
CA LEU A 168 1.12 -4.73 17.26
C LEU A 168 1.18 -3.20 17.28
N GLN A 169 0.27 -2.54 18.00
CA GLN A 169 0.29 -1.08 18.15
C GLN A 169 1.60 -0.59 18.78
N LYS A 170 2.05 -1.21 19.87
CA LYS A 170 3.35 -0.89 20.50
C LYS A 170 4.52 -1.07 19.54
N LEU A 171 4.52 -2.12 18.73
CA LEU A 171 5.57 -2.38 17.73
C LEU A 171 5.63 -1.29 16.66
N PHE A 172 4.49 -0.89 16.11
CA PHE A 172 4.44 0.18 15.10
C PHE A 172 4.93 1.52 15.66
N GLU A 173 4.53 1.87 16.90
CA GLU A 173 4.99 3.09 17.56
C GLU A 173 6.49 3.07 17.82
N SER A 174 7.03 1.96 18.33
CA SER A 174 8.48 1.78 18.55
C SER A 174 9.27 1.84 17.24
N ASP A 175 8.81 1.21 16.19
CA ASP A 175 9.46 1.24 14.88
C ASP A 175 9.48 2.67 14.30
N THR A 176 8.41 3.43 14.46
CA THR A 176 8.35 4.82 14.04
C THR A 176 9.33 5.69 14.79
N GLN A 177 9.42 5.55 16.11
CA GLN A 177 10.39 6.29 16.93
C GLN A 177 11.84 5.97 16.55
N ARG A 178 12.13 4.71 16.22
CA ARG A 178 13.48 4.24 15.90
C ARG A 178 13.93 4.59 14.48
N SER A 179 13.05 4.54 13.48
CA SER A 179 13.41 4.62 12.06
C SER A 179 12.79 5.78 11.31
N GLY A 180 11.82 6.47 11.89
CA GLY A 180 10.98 7.46 11.21
C GLY A 180 9.97 6.86 10.24
N LYS A 181 10.04 5.54 9.95
CA LYS A 181 9.12 4.85 9.05
C LYS A 181 7.81 4.53 9.77
N GLU A 182 6.70 4.78 9.13
CA GLU A 182 5.39 4.76 9.77
C GLU A 182 4.42 3.81 9.07
N GLY A 183 4.20 2.63 9.63
CA GLY A 183 3.27 1.63 9.08
C GLY A 183 1.79 2.08 9.10
N ASN A 184 1.44 3.06 9.93
CA ASN A 184 0.09 3.63 10.00
C ASN A 184 0.01 5.00 9.31
N ILE A 185 0.92 5.27 8.37
CA ILE A 185 1.09 6.58 7.71
C ILE A 185 -0.21 7.11 7.10
N GLY A 186 -1.04 6.22 6.56
CA GLY A 186 -2.32 6.60 5.97
C GLY A 186 -3.22 7.43 6.88
N MET A 187 -3.12 7.25 8.20
CA MET A 187 -3.85 8.05 9.19
C MET A 187 -3.25 9.44 9.42
N LYS A 188 -1.98 9.64 9.06
CA LYS A 188 -1.26 10.89 9.27
C LYS A 188 -1.24 11.78 8.03
N ILE A 189 -1.44 11.23 6.84
CA ILE A 189 -1.40 11.98 5.58
C ILE A 189 -2.31 13.20 5.58
N PRO A 190 -3.60 13.13 5.96
CA PRO A 190 -4.46 14.32 5.96
C PRO A 190 -3.93 15.42 6.88
N ILE A 191 -3.34 15.07 8.02
CA ILE A 191 -2.72 16.03 8.94
C ILE A 191 -1.52 16.71 8.26
N TYR A 192 -0.63 15.92 7.66
CA TYR A 192 0.56 16.43 6.98
C TYR A 192 0.19 17.33 5.79
N LEU A 193 -0.79 16.94 4.99
CA LEU A 193 -1.27 17.76 3.87
C LEU A 193 -1.86 19.08 4.36
N SER A 194 -2.63 19.07 5.46
CA SER A 194 -3.19 20.28 6.09
C SER A 194 -2.07 21.21 6.57
N GLU A 195 -1.07 20.67 7.27
CA GLU A 195 0.10 21.45 7.73
C GLU A 195 0.94 22.03 6.60
N LEU A 196 0.93 21.38 5.43
CA LEU A 196 1.60 21.84 4.22
C LEU A 196 0.76 22.82 3.39
N GLY A 197 -0.46 23.13 3.81
CA GLY A 197 -1.32 24.13 3.16
C GLY A 197 -2.17 23.61 2.01
N VAL A 198 -2.25 22.29 1.80
CA VAL A 198 -3.17 21.67 0.83
C VAL A 198 -4.62 21.99 1.20
N LYS A 199 -5.46 22.25 0.21
CA LYS A 199 -6.86 22.60 0.40
C LYS A 199 -7.80 21.46 -0.01
N ASN A 200 -9.05 21.58 0.41
CA ASN A 200 -10.11 20.64 0.05
C ASN A 200 -9.69 19.18 0.31
N ILE A 201 -9.05 18.95 1.47
CA ILE A 201 -8.57 17.62 1.84
C ILE A 201 -9.75 16.72 2.15
N GLU A 202 -9.81 15.60 1.44
CA GLU A 202 -10.80 14.56 1.64
C GLU A 202 -10.10 13.20 1.79
N CYS A 203 -10.78 12.26 2.44
CA CYS A 203 -10.26 10.92 2.70
C CYS A 203 -11.31 9.87 2.32
N GLN A 204 -10.83 8.82 1.67
CA GLN A 204 -11.58 7.61 1.36
C GLN A 204 -10.84 6.39 1.92
N VAL A 205 -11.42 5.22 1.78
CA VAL A 205 -10.83 3.96 2.19
C VAL A 205 -11.02 2.93 1.09
N SER A 206 -10.09 1.98 0.93
CA SER A 206 -10.27 0.85 0.03
C SER A 206 -11.53 0.06 0.37
N ASP A 207 -12.21 -0.45 -0.65
CA ASP A 207 -13.57 -1.00 -0.54
C ASP A 207 -13.62 -2.53 -0.53
N LYS A 208 -12.52 -3.20 -0.90
CA LYS A 208 -12.55 -4.63 -1.21
C LYS A 208 -12.60 -5.49 0.05
N VAL A 209 -13.54 -6.43 0.05
CA VAL A 209 -13.63 -7.51 1.02
C VAL A 209 -13.34 -8.83 0.30
N ASN A 210 -12.28 -9.50 0.71
CA ASN A 210 -11.88 -10.79 0.19
C ASN A 210 -12.50 -11.90 1.04
N PHE A 211 -13.22 -12.80 0.41
CA PHE A 211 -13.80 -13.95 1.10
C PHE A 211 -13.26 -15.25 0.50
N LEU A 212 -12.37 -15.90 1.24
CA LEU A 212 -11.92 -17.26 0.95
C LEU A 212 -12.99 -18.20 1.50
N ASP A 213 -13.78 -18.79 0.60
CA ASP A 213 -14.85 -19.70 0.95
C ASP A 213 -14.45 -21.15 0.65
N SER A 214 -14.76 -22.08 1.55
CA SER A 214 -14.56 -23.52 1.36
C SER A 214 -15.24 -24.05 0.10
N ASN A 215 -16.31 -23.41 -0.37
CA ASN A 215 -17.10 -23.77 -1.55
C ASN A 215 -16.67 -23.10 -2.86
N MET A 216 -15.64 -22.24 -2.84
CA MET A 216 -15.14 -21.60 -4.06
C MET A 216 -14.62 -22.63 -5.08
N HIS A 217 -14.72 -22.28 -6.39
CA HIS A 217 -14.03 -23.02 -7.43
C HIS A 217 -12.52 -23.09 -7.19
N HIS A 218 -11.94 -24.26 -7.41
CA HIS A 218 -10.54 -24.59 -7.05
C HIS A 218 -9.53 -23.54 -7.51
N ASN A 219 -9.51 -23.15 -8.80
CA ASN A 219 -8.52 -22.18 -9.32
C ASN A 219 -8.62 -20.79 -8.68
N GLY A 220 -9.84 -20.27 -8.46
CA GLY A 220 -10.05 -18.98 -7.79
C GLY A 220 -9.66 -19.02 -6.33
N LYS A 221 -9.96 -20.13 -5.67
CA LYS A 221 -9.63 -20.39 -4.28
C LYS A 221 -8.12 -20.44 -4.02
N GLU A 222 -7.39 -21.19 -4.84
CA GLU A 222 -5.92 -21.25 -4.75
C GLU A 222 -5.28 -19.89 -4.98
N LYS A 223 -5.69 -19.16 -6.02
CA LYS A 223 -5.19 -17.83 -6.29
C LYS A 223 -5.38 -16.92 -5.07
N LEU A 224 -6.60 -16.85 -4.52
CA LEU A 224 -6.89 -16.01 -3.36
C LEU A 224 -6.11 -16.45 -2.11
N TYR A 225 -6.05 -17.76 -1.83
CA TYR A 225 -5.28 -18.29 -0.70
C TYR A 225 -3.80 -17.90 -0.79
N HIS A 226 -3.17 -18.05 -1.97
CA HIS A 226 -1.79 -17.65 -2.18
C HIS A 226 -1.59 -16.14 -2.03
N SER A 227 -2.47 -15.32 -2.58
CA SER A 227 -2.43 -13.86 -2.42
C SER A 227 -2.51 -13.45 -0.94
N LEU A 228 -3.40 -14.07 -0.16
CA LEU A 228 -3.52 -13.83 1.28
C LEU A 228 -2.26 -14.25 2.04
N LYS A 229 -1.66 -15.39 1.69
CA LYS A 229 -0.40 -15.86 2.30
C LYS A 229 0.77 -14.92 1.97
N GLU A 230 0.87 -14.44 0.75
CA GLU A 230 1.90 -13.48 0.34
C GLU A 230 1.70 -12.11 1.00
N GLU A 231 0.45 -11.68 1.23
CA GLU A 231 0.14 -10.45 1.99
C GLU A 231 0.57 -10.56 3.46
N GLY A 232 0.91 -11.75 3.92
CA GLY A 232 1.35 -12.01 5.29
C GLY A 232 0.27 -12.57 6.21
N ILE A 233 -0.93 -12.85 5.68
CA ILE A 233 -2.01 -13.46 6.48
C ILE A 233 -1.56 -14.85 6.94
N ALA A 234 -1.56 -15.07 8.24
CA ALA A 234 -1.12 -16.31 8.89
C ALA A 234 0.29 -16.74 8.43
N GLY A 235 1.23 -15.81 8.35
CA GLY A 235 2.64 -16.10 8.04
C GLY A 235 3.26 -17.08 9.05
N ASN A 236 4.25 -17.88 8.60
CA ASN A 236 5.00 -18.73 9.51
C ASN A 236 5.89 -17.86 10.41
N PRO A 237 5.74 -17.87 11.74
CA PRO A 237 6.59 -17.08 12.64
C PRO A 237 8.05 -17.57 12.68
N GLY A 238 8.32 -18.79 12.22
CA GLY A 238 9.65 -19.38 12.19
C GLY A 238 10.17 -19.83 13.56
N ASP A 239 11.48 -19.74 13.75
CA ASP A 239 12.13 -20.15 15.00
C ASP A 239 11.70 -19.27 16.18
N LYS A 240 11.24 -19.90 17.26
CA LYS A 240 10.69 -19.24 18.45
C LYS A 240 11.68 -18.28 19.10
N GLN A 241 12.92 -18.72 19.32
CA GLN A 241 13.92 -17.94 20.02
C GLN A 241 14.29 -16.68 19.24
N ARG A 242 14.56 -16.82 17.95
CA ARG A 242 14.88 -15.70 17.04
C ARG A 242 13.71 -14.73 16.90
N PHE A 243 12.48 -15.25 16.87
CA PHE A 243 11.28 -14.41 16.80
C PHE A 243 11.15 -13.53 18.04
N ILE A 244 11.28 -14.13 19.25
CA ILE A 244 11.19 -13.41 20.52
C ILE A 244 12.30 -12.35 20.61
N GLU A 245 13.56 -12.74 20.34
CA GLU A 245 14.70 -11.81 20.37
C GLU A 245 14.49 -10.60 19.43
N ARG A 246 13.99 -10.84 18.22
CA ARG A 246 13.66 -9.77 17.27
C ARG A 246 12.61 -8.81 17.79
N LEU A 247 11.55 -9.31 18.45
CA LEU A 247 10.50 -8.47 19.00
C LEU A 247 10.96 -7.70 20.23
N MET A 248 11.79 -8.32 21.09
CA MET A 248 12.41 -7.63 22.23
C MET A 248 13.34 -6.51 21.75
N ALA A 249 14.12 -6.73 20.68
CA ALA A 249 14.95 -5.68 20.08
C ALA A 249 14.12 -4.51 19.51
N ARG A 250 12.84 -4.72 19.25
CA ARG A 250 11.87 -3.67 18.84
C ARG A 250 11.12 -3.06 20.03
N GLY A 251 11.49 -3.39 21.28
CA GLY A 251 10.98 -2.78 22.50
C GLY A 251 9.87 -3.52 23.23
N LEU A 252 9.55 -4.76 22.86
CA LEU A 252 8.60 -5.57 23.62
C LEU A 252 9.27 -6.23 24.84
N THR A 253 8.45 -6.52 25.86
CA THR A 253 8.83 -7.42 26.94
C THR A 253 8.92 -8.87 26.42
N TYR A 254 9.61 -9.73 27.15
CA TYR A 254 9.67 -11.18 26.81
C TYR A 254 8.26 -11.80 26.78
N ASP A 255 7.41 -11.48 27.77
CA ASP A 255 6.06 -12.03 27.85
C ASP A 255 5.17 -11.56 26.69
N ASP A 256 5.23 -10.28 26.31
CA ASP A 256 4.52 -9.76 25.14
C ASP A 256 5.01 -10.42 23.84
N ALA A 257 6.34 -10.60 23.71
CA ALA A 257 6.94 -11.23 22.53
C ALA A 257 6.60 -12.73 22.42
N LEU A 258 6.61 -13.44 23.54
CA LEU A 258 6.19 -14.84 23.62
C LEU A 258 4.72 -15.00 23.25
N ALA A 259 3.85 -14.18 23.83
CA ALA A 259 2.42 -14.24 23.56
C ALA A 259 2.10 -13.87 22.08
N GLN A 260 2.88 -12.96 21.48
CA GLN A 260 2.77 -12.67 20.04
C GLN A 260 3.18 -13.87 19.18
N TYR A 261 4.30 -14.53 19.54
CA TYR A 261 4.73 -15.73 18.84
C TYR A 261 3.66 -16.84 18.86
N GLU A 262 3.07 -17.08 20.02
CA GLU A 262 2.05 -18.12 20.20
C GLU A 262 0.78 -17.81 19.39
N ALA A 263 0.36 -16.56 19.35
CA ALA A 263 -0.77 -16.11 18.54
C ALA A 263 -0.50 -16.29 17.03
N GLU A 264 0.66 -15.85 16.54
CA GLU A 264 1.03 -16.03 15.12
C GLU A 264 1.18 -17.52 14.74
N LEU A 265 1.75 -18.33 15.62
CA LEU A 265 1.87 -19.77 15.39
C LEU A 265 0.51 -20.47 15.35
N ARG A 266 -0.44 -20.06 16.22
CA ARG A 266 -1.81 -20.56 16.20
C ARG A 266 -2.49 -20.19 14.89
N PHE A 267 -2.39 -18.93 14.46
CA PHE A 267 -2.96 -18.48 13.21
C PHE A 267 -2.37 -19.22 12.00
N PHE A 268 -1.05 -19.37 11.98
CA PHE A 268 -0.36 -20.14 10.93
C PHE A 268 -0.85 -21.59 10.82
N LYS A 269 -1.09 -22.26 11.95
CA LYS A 269 -1.58 -23.64 11.99
C LYS A 269 -3.05 -23.76 11.61
N ALA A 270 -3.87 -22.77 11.95
CA ALA A 270 -5.30 -22.79 11.72
C ALA A 270 -5.69 -22.42 10.29
N PHE A 271 -4.88 -21.56 9.61
CA PHE A 271 -5.21 -21.08 8.27
C PHE A 271 -4.63 -21.99 7.17
N HIS A 272 -5.51 -22.60 6.40
CA HIS A 272 -5.19 -23.49 5.28
C HIS A 272 -6.15 -23.28 4.10
N LEU A 273 -5.91 -23.92 2.97
CA LEU A 273 -6.69 -23.75 1.73
C LEU A 273 -8.19 -24.01 1.91
N HIS A 274 -8.59 -24.86 2.87
CA HIS A 274 -9.99 -25.19 3.14
C HIS A 274 -10.63 -24.38 4.27
N SER A 275 -9.91 -23.39 4.80
CA SER A 275 -10.47 -22.46 5.78
C SER A 275 -11.48 -21.52 5.12
N SER A 276 -12.42 -21.01 5.93
CA SER A 276 -13.25 -19.87 5.59
C SER A 276 -12.65 -18.63 6.25
N LEU A 277 -12.20 -17.66 5.44
CA LEU A 277 -11.57 -16.43 5.94
C LEU A 277 -12.12 -15.21 5.20
N VAL A 278 -12.51 -14.19 5.96
CA VAL A 278 -12.82 -12.86 5.44
C VAL A 278 -11.64 -11.93 5.73
N TYR A 279 -11.21 -11.16 4.74
CA TYR A 279 -10.15 -10.14 4.89
C TYR A 279 -10.52 -8.86 4.14
N ALA A 280 -10.53 -7.74 4.85
CA ALA A 280 -10.83 -6.42 4.32
C ALA A 280 -9.63 -5.48 4.56
N PRO A 281 -8.63 -5.44 3.66
CA PRO A 281 -7.48 -4.54 3.82
C PRO A 281 -7.92 -3.08 3.80
N ASN A 282 -7.16 -2.23 4.48
CA ASN A 282 -7.54 -0.85 4.71
C ASN A 282 -6.45 0.11 4.23
N MET A 283 -6.54 0.53 2.96
CA MET A 283 -5.75 1.63 2.42
C MET A 283 -6.52 2.93 2.62
N LYS A 284 -5.86 3.95 3.17
CA LYS A 284 -6.39 5.30 3.23
C LYS A 284 -6.06 6.03 1.94
N ILE A 285 -7.06 6.58 1.29
CA ILE A 285 -6.93 7.34 0.06
C ILE A 285 -7.18 8.80 0.41
N THR A 286 -6.10 9.54 0.64
CA THR A 286 -6.18 10.97 0.99
C THR A 286 -5.82 11.81 -0.21
N PHE A 287 -6.61 12.83 -0.51
CA PHE A 287 -6.36 13.73 -1.63
C PHE A 287 -6.73 15.16 -1.28
N GLY A 288 -6.16 16.10 -2.05
CA GLY A 288 -6.43 17.51 -1.91
C GLY A 288 -5.89 18.33 -3.07
N GLU A 289 -6.15 19.64 -3.06
CA GLU A 289 -5.81 20.58 -4.13
C GLU A 289 -4.63 21.47 -3.75
N ILE A 290 -3.75 21.73 -4.73
CA ILE A 290 -2.55 22.58 -4.57
C ILE A 290 -2.91 24.00 -5.01
N GLU A 291 -2.82 24.97 -4.08
CA GLU A 291 -3.13 26.38 -4.37
C GLU A 291 -1.91 27.25 -4.67
N CYS A 292 -0.70 26.81 -4.35
CA CYS A 292 0.54 27.61 -4.45
C CYS A 292 1.26 27.45 -5.77
#